data_6f00ad2853024ff8c69e168e6ba92ac9
#
_entry.id   6f00ad2853024ff8c69e168e6ba92ac9
#
_cell.length_a   1.000
_cell.length_b   1.000
_cell.length_c   1.000
_cell.angle_alpha   90.00
_cell.angle_beta   90.00
_cell.angle_gamma   90.00
#
_symmetry.space_group_name_H-M   'P 1'
#
loop_
_entity.id
_entity.type
_entity.pdbx_description
1 polymer ?
#
loop_
_entity_poly.entity_id
_entity_poly.type
_entity_poly.pdbx_seq_one_letter_code
_entity_poly.pdbx_strand_id
1 'polypeptide(L)'
;IIFVRGDVVGDRTELDQCAKRCDIILHLAAQVAVTTSVENPLHDFLVNAQGTLHVLEAARISPKKPFVIYASTNKVYGNMDHAQVLLTDIGYRYKQYKAGIAEHHGVDFHSPYGCSKGAADQYVRDYVRIYGLRTVVFRQSCIYGPHQFGVEDQGWVAWFVISSLLGRPITIYGDGH
;
A
#
# COMPACT_ATOMS: atom_id res chain seq x y z
N ILE A 1 22.58 11.87 -2.76
CA ILE A 1 21.65 11.00 -2.01
C ILE A 1 22.37 10.59 -0.72
N ILE A 2 21.72 10.76 0.43
CA ILE A 2 22.19 10.27 1.72
C ILE A 2 21.40 9.01 2.04
N PHE A 3 22.10 7.89 2.25
CA PHE A 3 21.50 6.64 2.67
C PHE A 3 21.54 6.54 4.20
N VAL A 4 20.38 6.29 4.81
CA VAL A 4 20.23 6.05 6.25
C VAL A 4 19.56 4.70 6.41
N ARG A 5 20.21 3.77 7.13
CA ARG A 5 19.62 2.49 7.47
C ARG A 5 18.75 2.66 8.70
N GLY A 6 17.52 2.17 8.65
CA GLY A 6 16.59 2.23 9.78
C GLY A 6 15.32 1.43 9.53
N ASP A 7 14.56 1.20 10.59
CA ASP A 7 13.28 0.52 10.61
C ASP A 7 12.18 1.49 11.11
N VAL A 8 11.07 1.58 10.40
CA VAL A 8 9.95 2.47 10.76
C VAL A 8 9.27 2.08 12.07
N VAL A 9 9.49 0.86 12.56
CA VAL A 9 8.95 0.39 13.83
C VAL A 9 9.93 0.63 14.98
N GLY A 10 11.20 0.25 14.80
CA GLY A 10 12.22 0.24 15.85
C GLY A 10 13.04 1.53 15.99
N ASP A 11 13.30 2.22 14.87
CA ASP A 11 14.28 3.32 14.83
C ASP A 11 13.63 4.71 14.87
N ARG A 12 12.80 4.96 15.88
CA ARG A 12 12.03 6.20 16.02
C ARG A 12 12.89 7.47 15.99
N THR A 13 14.02 7.46 16.67
CA THR A 13 14.92 8.62 16.73
C THR A 13 15.47 8.98 15.36
N GLU A 14 15.86 7.98 14.57
CA GLU A 14 16.40 8.16 13.21
C GLU A 14 15.32 8.71 12.28
N LEU A 15 14.11 8.19 12.38
CA LEU A 15 12.96 8.66 11.62
C LEU A 15 12.66 10.15 11.92
N ASP A 16 12.68 10.54 13.20
CA ASP A 16 12.48 11.93 13.62
C ASP A 16 13.58 12.86 13.07
N GLN A 17 14.83 12.39 13.05
CA GLN A 17 15.95 13.16 12.47
C GLN A 17 15.81 13.32 10.95
N CYS A 18 15.40 12.28 10.24
CA CYS A 18 15.14 12.34 8.80
C CYS A 18 14.00 13.32 8.49
N ALA A 19 12.90 13.26 9.23
CA ALA A 19 11.74 14.13 9.03
C ALA A 19 12.06 15.63 9.23
N LYS A 20 13.03 15.98 10.08
CA LYS A 20 13.50 17.38 10.27
C LYS A 20 14.25 17.93 9.07
N ARG A 21 14.74 17.08 8.17
CA ARG A 21 15.63 17.47 7.05
C ARG A 21 14.93 17.45 5.69
N CYS A 22 13.74 16.87 5.58
CA CYS A 22 13.04 16.73 4.30
C CYS A 22 11.80 17.62 4.22
N ASP A 23 11.35 17.90 3.01
CA ASP A 23 10.15 18.66 2.71
C ASP A 23 8.99 17.73 2.27
N ILE A 24 9.35 16.52 1.83
CA ILE A 24 8.40 15.47 1.39
C ILE A 24 8.87 14.14 1.96
N ILE A 25 7.93 13.35 2.45
CA ILE A 25 8.13 11.95 2.85
C ILE A 25 7.32 11.07 1.90
N LEU A 26 8.01 10.20 1.16
CA LEU A 26 7.39 9.11 0.41
C LEU A 26 7.38 7.87 1.31
N HIS A 27 6.24 7.59 1.93
CA HIS A 27 6.11 6.45 2.83
C HIS A 27 5.73 5.19 2.04
N LEU A 28 6.76 4.43 1.66
CA LEU A 28 6.65 3.20 0.88
C LEU A 28 7.03 1.95 1.69
N ALA A 29 7.58 2.12 2.90
CA ALA A 29 7.91 1.02 3.79
C ALA A 29 6.64 0.29 4.23
N ALA A 30 6.56 -1.00 3.95
CA ALA A 30 5.38 -1.81 4.25
C ALA A 30 5.72 -3.32 4.21
N GLN A 31 4.94 -4.11 4.95
CA GLN A 31 4.69 -5.51 4.62
C GLN A 31 3.64 -5.53 3.50
N VAL A 32 3.84 -6.27 2.41
CA VAL A 32 3.03 -6.11 1.19
C VAL A 32 2.28 -7.37 0.74
N ALA A 33 2.61 -8.55 1.28
CA ALA A 33 2.01 -9.81 0.89
C ALA A 33 0.82 -10.17 1.79
N VAL A 34 -0.33 -10.50 1.18
CA VAL A 34 -1.51 -10.97 1.91
C VAL A 34 -1.22 -12.30 2.61
N THR A 35 -0.53 -13.23 1.94
CA THR A 35 -0.13 -14.54 2.47
C THR A 35 0.68 -14.40 3.75
N THR A 36 1.76 -13.60 3.72
CA THR A 36 2.60 -13.31 4.89
C THR A 36 1.81 -12.64 6.02
N SER A 37 0.82 -11.80 5.70
CA SER A 37 -0.01 -11.16 6.73
C SER A 37 -0.89 -12.16 7.50
N VAL A 38 -1.33 -13.22 6.84
CA VAL A 38 -2.10 -14.30 7.49
C VAL A 38 -1.20 -15.16 8.39
N GLU A 39 0.02 -15.41 7.95
CA GLU A 39 1.01 -16.17 8.74
C GLU A 39 1.50 -15.40 9.97
N ASN A 40 1.70 -14.09 9.84
CA ASN A 40 2.19 -13.24 10.92
C ASN A 40 1.45 -11.89 10.99
N PRO A 41 0.20 -11.88 11.47
CA PRO A 41 -0.63 -10.67 11.50
C PRO A 41 -0.08 -9.59 12.46
N LEU A 42 0.65 -9.97 13.50
CA LEU A 42 1.27 -9.00 14.40
C LEU A 42 2.37 -8.22 13.70
N HIS A 43 3.24 -8.89 12.98
CA HIS A 43 4.30 -8.23 12.19
C HIS A 43 3.71 -7.29 11.15
N ASP A 44 2.67 -7.74 10.44
CA ASP A 44 1.95 -6.94 9.46
C ASP A 44 1.37 -5.65 10.08
N PHE A 45 0.70 -5.77 11.23
CA PHE A 45 0.18 -4.62 11.96
C PHE A 45 1.28 -3.65 12.42
N LEU A 46 2.36 -4.18 12.99
CA LEU A 46 3.48 -3.35 13.47
C LEU A 46 4.11 -2.55 12.33
N VAL A 47 4.39 -3.19 11.21
CA VAL A 47 5.02 -2.52 10.06
C VAL A 47 4.05 -1.54 9.38
N ASN A 48 2.84 -1.98 9.07
CA ASN A 48 1.91 -1.20 8.25
C ASN A 48 1.17 -0.12 9.04
N ALA A 49 0.60 -0.46 10.19
CA ALA A 49 -0.19 0.48 10.98
C ALA A 49 0.68 1.31 11.94
N GLN A 50 1.45 0.66 12.80
CA GLN A 50 2.29 1.36 13.77
C GLN A 50 3.43 2.12 13.09
N GLY A 51 4.11 1.51 12.11
CA GLY A 51 5.17 2.16 11.35
C GLY A 51 4.67 3.42 10.64
N THR A 52 3.47 3.36 10.04
CA THR A 52 2.84 4.56 9.44
C THR A 52 2.54 5.63 10.48
N LEU A 53 2.04 5.24 11.66
CA LEU A 53 1.80 6.19 12.75
C LEU A 53 3.11 6.87 13.20
N HIS A 54 4.21 6.14 13.26
CA HIS A 54 5.52 6.70 13.58
C HIS A 54 5.98 7.73 12.53
N VAL A 55 5.76 7.45 11.24
CA VAL A 55 6.06 8.41 10.16
C VAL A 55 5.22 9.69 10.29
N LEU A 56 3.93 9.53 10.56
CA LEU A 56 3.02 10.66 10.76
C LEU A 56 3.42 11.52 11.98
N GLU A 57 3.77 10.89 13.09
CA GLU A 57 4.24 11.59 14.29
C GLU A 57 5.57 12.31 14.03
N ALA A 58 6.52 11.67 13.34
CA ALA A 58 7.77 12.31 12.96
C ALA A 58 7.53 13.55 12.08
N ALA A 59 6.61 13.45 11.12
CA ALA A 59 6.22 14.57 10.28
C ALA A 59 5.53 15.68 11.09
N ARG A 60 4.62 15.30 12.01
CA ARG A 60 3.85 16.25 12.85
C ARG A 60 4.73 17.06 13.78
N ILE A 61 5.71 16.44 14.43
CA ILE A 61 6.63 17.12 15.37
C ILE A 61 7.78 17.85 14.66
N SER A 62 8.01 17.56 13.36
CA SER A 62 9.04 18.24 12.59
C SER A 62 8.71 19.73 12.41
N PRO A 63 9.66 20.65 12.63
CA PRO A 63 9.47 22.07 12.33
C PRO A 63 9.11 22.35 10.87
N LYS A 64 9.58 21.52 9.96
CA LYS A 64 9.32 21.61 8.51
C LYS A 64 7.92 21.15 8.13
N LYS A 65 7.27 20.31 8.94
CA LYS A 65 5.97 19.69 8.64
C LYS A 65 5.93 19.15 7.21
N PRO A 66 6.78 18.16 6.87
CA PRO A 66 6.91 17.64 5.52
C PRO A 66 5.57 17.12 4.98
N PHE A 67 5.39 17.26 3.68
CA PHE A 67 4.25 16.65 2.99
C PHE A 67 4.39 15.12 2.96
N VAL A 68 3.39 14.38 3.41
CA VAL A 68 3.45 12.92 3.48
C VAL A 68 2.63 12.30 2.35
N ILE A 69 3.29 11.49 1.53
CA ILE A 69 2.67 10.69 0.48
C ILE A 69 2.66 9.23 0.93
N TYR A 70 1.48 8.66 1.09
CA TYR A 70 1.29 7.29 1.58
C TYR A 70 0.82 6.35 0.48
N ALA A 71 1.55 5.25 0.28
CA ALA A 71 1.14 4.16 -0.60
C ALA A 71 0.17 3.22 0.14
N SER A 72 -1.12 3.47 -0.02
CA SER A 72 -2.21 2.58 0.40
C SER A 72 -2.49 1.50 -0.67
N THR A 73 -3.60 0.82 -0.59
CA THR A 73 -3.96 -0.30 -1.47
C THR A 73 -5.44 -0.29 -1.83
N ASN A 74 -5.79 -0.83 -2.98
CA ASN A 74 -7.18 -1.10 -3.35
C ASN A 74 -7.85 -2.14 -2.43
N LYS A 75 -7.08 -2.93 -1.69
CA LYS A 75 -7.61 -3.93 -0.73
C LYS A 75 -8.41 -3.31 0.41
N VAL A 76 -8.32 -1.99 0.61
CA VAL A 76 -9.18 -1.27 1.57
C VAL A 76 -10.66 -1.25 1.17
N TYR A 77 -10.98 -1.52 -0.10
CA TYR A 77 -12.36 -1.64 -0.59
C TYR A 77 -12.95 -3.04 -0.43
N GLY A 78 -12.17 -4.02 0.05
CA GLY A 78 -12.61 -5.40 0.25
C GLY A 78 -12.79 -6.17 -1.06
N ASN A 79 -13.66 -7.18 -1.02
CA ASN A 79 -13.94 -8.04 -2.16
C ASN A 79 -14.92 -7.44 -3.17
N MET A 80 -15.63 -6.39 -2.78
CA MET A 80 -16.68 -5.77 -3.62
C MET A 80 -17.81 -6.75 -4.00
N ASP A 81 -18.17 -7.67 -3.11
CA ASP A 81 -19.14 -8.77 -3.37
C ASP A 81 -20.51 -8.26 -3.81
N HIS A 82 -20.87 -7.03 -3.48
CA HIS A 82 -22.11 -6.37 -3.94
C HIS A 82 -22.03 -5.88 -5.38
N ALA A 83 -20.85 -5.83 -5.99
CA ALA A 83 -20.64 -5.31 -7.34
C ALA A 83 -20.77 -6.45 -8.37
N GLN A 84 -21.71 -6.29 -9.32
CA GLN A 84 -21.84 -7.23 -10.42
C GLN A 84 -20.66 -7.10 -11.37
N VAL A 85 -20.05 -8.27 -11.68
CA VAL A 85 -18.97 -8.38 -12.65
C VAL A 85 -19.51 -8.94 -13.94
N LEU A 86 -19.10 -8.36 -15.07
CA LEU A 86 -19.45 -8.81 -16.43
C LEU A 86 -18.17 -9.20 -17.16
N LEU A 87 -18.20 -10.36 -17.82
CA LEU A 87 -17.16 -10.71 -18.79
C LEU A 87 -17.43 -9.95 -20.09
N THR A 88 -16.41 -9.30 -20.61
CA THR A 88 -16.42 -8.55 -21.88
C THR A 88 -15.28 -9.05 -22.77
N ASP A 89 -15.22 -8.63 -24.02
CA ASP A 89 -14.16 -9.00 -24.98
C ASP A 89 -12.74 -8.62 -24.52
N ILE A 90 -12.63 -7.73 -23.52
CA ILE A 90 -11.35 -7.23 -22.98
C ILE A 90 -11.15 -7.60 -21.49
N GLY A 91 -11.87 -8.62 -21.00
CA GLY A 91 -11.81 -9.12 -19.62
C GLY A 91 -12.96 -8.65 -18.74
N TYR A 92 -12.84 -8.89 -17.45
CA TYR A 92 -13.87 -8.58 -16.47
C TYR A 92 -14.02 -7.07 -16.20
N ARG A 93 -15.26 -6.62 -16.08
CA ARG A 93 -15.62 -5.23 -15.77
C ARG A 93 -16.74 -5.15 -14.74
N TYR A 94 -16.68 -4.18 -13.85
CA TYR A 94 -17.80 -3.86 -12.98
C TYR A 94 -18.96 -3.24 -13.78
N LYS A 95 -20.15 -3.80 -13.64
CA LYS A 95 -21.36 -3.27 -14.31
C LYS A 95 -21.72 -1.87 -13.84
N GLN A 96 -21.68 -1.66 -12.51
CA GLN A 96 -22.08 -0.41 -11.87
C GLN A 96 -20.96 0.65 -11.87
N TYR A 97 -19.70 0.24 -11.88
CA TYR A 97 -18.53 1.10 -11.69
C TYR A 97 -17.70 1.22 -12.97
N LYS A 98 -18.33 1.72 -14.04
CA LYS A 98 -17.69 1.80 -15.38
C LYS A 98 -16.41 2.66 -15.40
N ALA A 99 -16.34 3.68 -14.55
CA ALA A 99 -15.18 4.57 -14.42
C ALA A 99 -14.20 4.13 -13.30
N GLY A 100 -14.45 2.98 -12.67
CA GLY A 100 -13.67 2.51 -11.52
C GLY A 100 -14.30 2.87 -10.17
N ILE A 101 -13.62 2.54 -9.10
CA ILE A 101 -14.07 2.76 -7.72
C ILE A 101 -13.54 4.11 -7.24
N ALA A 102 -14.45 5.01 -6.89
CA ALA A 102 -14.09 6.34 -6.42
C ALA A 102 -13.70 6.34 -4.92
N GLU A 103 -12.98 7.37 -4.48
CA GLU A 103 -12.44 7.50 -3.12
C GLU A 103 -13.52 7.62 -2.04
N HIS A 104 -14.73 8.06 -2.38
CA HIS A 104 -15.86 8.14 -1.47
C HIS A 104 -16.61 6.82 -1.29
N HIS A 105 -16.23 5.78 -2.04
CA HIS A 105 -16.80 4.45 -1.84
C HIS A 105 -16.49 3.94 -0.42
N GLY A 106 -17.43 3.21 0.17
CA GLY A 106 -17.25 2.59 1.49
C GLY A 106 -16.03 1.66 1.52
N VAL A 107 -15.36 1.60 2.65
CA VAL A 107 -14.22 0.69 2.86
C VAL A 107 -14.68 -0.55 3.62
N ASP A 108 -14.09 -1.70 3.28
CA ASP A 108 -14.37 -3.00 3.87
C ASP A 108 -13.07 -3.81 3.93
N PHE A 109 -12.34 -3.69 5.03
CA PHE A 109 -11.00 -4.24 5.15
C PHE A 109 -11.04 -5.76 5.27
N HIS A 110 -10.43 -6.45 4.31
CA HIS A 110 -10.26 -7.90 4.34
C HIS A 110 -8.79 -8.28 4.48
N SER A 111 -8.51 -9.41 5.14
CA SER A 111 -7.20 -9.91 5.56
C SER A 111 -6.51 -9.00 6.60
N PRO A 112 -5.53 -9.51 7.36
CA PRO A 112 -4.69 -8.69 8.23
C PRO A 112 -4.00 -7.55 7.46
N TYR A 113 -3.52 -7.82 6.24
CA TYR A 113 -2.95 -6.81 5.34
C TYR A 113 -3.93 -5.68 5.01
N GLY A 114 -5.16 -6.03 4.60
CA GLY A 114 -6.20 -5.03 4.31
C GLY A 114 -6.55 -4.21 5.55
N CYS A 115 -6.63 -4.83 6.72
CA CYS A 115 -6.90 -4.16 7.99
C CYS A 115 -5.77 -3.20 8.39
N SER A 116 -4.51 -3.64 8.36
CA SER A 116 -3.38 -2.82 8.76
C SER A 116 -3.15 -1.64 7.81
N LYS A 117 -3.22 -1.87 6.49
CA LYS A 117 -3.14 -0.82 5.47
C LYS A 117 -4.32 0.13 5.52
N GLY A 118 -5.52 -0.39 5.79
CA GLY A 118 -6.74 0.41 5.95
C GLY A 118 -6.72 1.27 7.20
N ALA A 119 -6.25 0.75 8.33
CA ALA A 119 -6.04 1.55 9.54
C ALA A 119 -5.05 2.70 9.26
N ALA A 120 -3.92 2.40 8.63
CA ALA A 120 -2.94 3.41 8.24
C ALA A 120 -3.53 4.48 7.31
N ASP A 121 -4.30 4.07 6.28
CA ASP A 121 -5.03 4.98 5.36
C ASP A 121 -5.90 5.97 6.14
N GLN A 122 -6.66 5.50 7.15
CA GLN A 122 -7.51 6.36 7.95
C GLN A 122 -6.70 7.29 8.84
N TYR A 123 -5.61 6.85 9.46
CA TYR A 123 -4.71 7.71 10.23
C TYR A 123 -4.10 8.82 9.35
N VAL A 124 -3.61 8.50 8.17
CA VAL A 124 -3.05 9.50 7.23
C VAL A 124 -4.08 10.58 6.90
N ARG A 125 -5.33 10.20 6.65
CA ARG A 125 -6.43 11.14 6.38
C ARG A 125 -6.81 11.97 7.60
N ASP A 126 -6.83 11.37 8.78
CA ASP A 126 -7.25 12.04 9.99
C ASP A 126 -6.22 13.05 10.50
N TYR A 127 -4.93 12.80 10.25
CA TYR A 127 -3.86 13.74 10.60
C TYR A 127 -3.97 15.09 9.85
N VAL A 128 -4.62 15.11 8.67
CA VAL A 128 -5.01 16.36 8.01
C VAL A 128 -6.04 17.11 8.84
N ARG A 129 -7.07 16.42 9.33
CA ARG A 129 -8.20 17.02 10.03
C ARG A 129 -7.83 17.54 11.40
N ILE A 130 -7.06 16.76 12.15
CA ILE A 130 -6.74 17.04 13.56
C ILE A 130 -5.50 17.91 13.70
N TYR A 131 -4.46 17.66 12.90
CA TYR A 131 -3.15 18.32 13.07
C TYR A 131 -2.76 19.25 11.92
N GLY A 132 -3.60 19.34 10.87
CA GLY A 132 -3.31 20.15 9.69
C GLY A 132 -2.06 19.68 8.92
N LEU A 133 -1.67 18.41 9.08
CA LEU A 133 -0.54 17.84 8.35
C LEU A 133 -0.94 17.64 6.89
N ARG A 134 -0.12 18.12 5.96
CA ARG A 134 -0.37 17.92 4.53
C ARG A 134 -0.07 16.48 4.15
N THR A 135 -1.09 15.73 3.71
CA THR A 135 -0.94 14.33 3.30
C THR A 135 -1.72 14.01 2.04
N VAL A 136 -1.32 12.95 1.34
CA VAL A 136 -2.09 12.30 0.29
C VAL A 136 -2.01 10.78 0.46
N VAL A 137 -3.11 10.10 0.17
CA VAL A 137 -3.24 8.65 0.18
C VAL A 137 -3.46 8.14 -1.24
N PHE A 138 -2.61 7.27 -1.73
CA PHE A 138 -2.81 6.58 -3.00
C PHE A 138 -3.29 5.13 -2.75
N ARG A 139 -4.56 4.86 -2.99
CA ARG A 139 -5.16 3.51 -2.95
C ARG A 139 -4.85 2.77 -4.26
N GLN A 140 -3.61 2.33 -4.36
CA GLN A 140 -3.06 1.76 -5.58
C GLN A 140 -3.56 0.33 -5.80
N SER A 141 -3.80 0.00 -7.08
CA SER A 141 -3.97 -1.36 -7.53
C SER A 141 -2.58 -1.96 -7.88
N CYS A 142 -2.55 -2.96 -8.76
CA CYS A 142 -1.30 -3.61 -9.15
C CYS A 142 -0.32 -2.62 -9.80
N ILE A 143 0.80 -2.34 -9.13
CA ILE A 143 1.85 -1.47 -9.62
C ILE A 143 2.86 -2.29 -10.39
N TYR A 144 3.33 -1.80 -11.52
CA TYR A 144 4.41 -2.41 -12.28
C TYR A 144 5.27 -1.34 -12.95
N GLY A 145 6.53 -1.67 -13.24
CA GLY A 145 7.45 -0.76 -13.91
C GLY A 145 8.88 -1.28 -13.97
N PRO A 146 9.80 -0.49 -14.57
CA PRO A 146 11.21 -0.83 -14.59
C PRO A 146 11.79 -1.01 -13.19
N HIS A 147 12.76 -1.91 -13.06
CA HIS A 147 13.44 -2.23 -11.79
C HIS A 147 12.58 -2.90 -10.72
N GLN A 148 11.41 -3.40 -11.07
CA GLN A 148 10.61 -4.22 -10.16
C GLN A 148 11.12 -5.67 -10.17
N PHE A 149 11.46 -6.19 -8.99
CA PHE A 149 11.85 -7.59 -8.79
C PHE A 149 10.65 -8.40 -8.30
N GLY A 150 9.77 -8.76 -9.24
CA GLY A 150 8.55 -9.53 -8.95
C GLY A 150 8.87 -10.95 -8.48
N VAL A 151 8.05 -11.44 -7.56
CA VAL A 151 8.00 -12.85 -7.12
C VAL A 151 6.58 -13.37 -7.32
N GLU A 152 6.38 -14.68 -7.20
CA GLU A 152 5.07 -15.31 -7.51
C GLU A 152 3.90 -14.66 -6.78
N ASP A 153 4.07 -14.30 -5.51
CA ASP A 153 3.04 -13.66 -4.67
C ASP A 153 2.99 -12.12 -4.80
N GLN A 154 3.96 -11.49 -5.45
CA GLN A 154 4.05 -10.04 -5.51
C GLN A 154 4.62 -9.52 -6.82
N GLY A 155 3.85 -8.62 -7.48
CA GLY A 155 4.27 -8.00 -8.72
C GLY A 155 4.16 -8.96 -9.91
N TRP A 156 2.99 -9.55 -10.12
CA TRP A 156 2.73 -10.59 -11.12
C TRP A 156 3.20 -10.21 -12.54
N VAL A 157 3.08 -8.95 -12.96
CA VAL A 157 3.58 -8.50 -14.28
C VAL A 157 5.08 -8.69 -14.38
N ALA A 158 5.83 -8.21 -13.39
CA ALA A 158 7.29 -8.36 -13.35
C ALA A 158 7.68 -9.84 -13.19
N TRP A 159 6.96 -10.60 -12.36
CA TRP A 159 7.18 -12.04 -12.21
C TRP A 159 6.99 -12.80 -13.51
N PHE A 160 5.94 -12.54 -14.27
CA PHE A 160 5.70 -13.18 -15.55
C PHE A 160 6.78 -12.86 -16.57
N VAL A 161 7.21 -11.60 -16.65
CA VAL A 161 8.33 -11.20 -17.54
C VAL A 161 9.63 -11.89 -17.15
N ILE A 162 9.99 -11.87 -15.85
CA ILE A 162 11.20 -12.51 -15.33
C ILE A 162 11.17 -14.01 -15.57
N SER A 163 10.05 -14.67 -15.26
CA SER A 163 9.90 -16.12 -15.42
C SER A 163 9.96 -16.53 -16.88
N SER A 164 9.31 -15.78 -17.79
CA SER A 164 9.37 -16.03 -19.23
C SER A 164 10.80 -15.93 -19.75
N LEU A 165 11.54 -14.89 -19.37
CA LEU A 165 12.92 -14.69 -19.80
C LEU A 165 13.88 -15.77 -19.28
N LEU A 166 13.59 -16.32 -18.09
CA LEU A 166 14.41 -17.34 -17.46
C LEU A 166 13.94 -18.78 -17.78
N GLY A 167 12.92 -18.96 -18.63
CA GLY A 167 12.34 -20.26 -18.95
C GLY A 167 11.72 -20.98 -17.76
N ARG A 168 11.23 -20.24 -16.74
CA ARG A 168 10.59 -20.81 -15.56
C ARG A 168 9.11 -21.03 -15.81
N PRO A 169 8.48 -22.04 -15.18
CA PRO A 169 7.04 -22.23 -15.24
C PRO A 169 6.31 -21.01 -14.64
N ILE A 170 5.16 -20.69 -15.23
CA ILE A 170 4.26 -19.63 -14.77
C ILE A 170 2.93 -20.28 -14.40
N THR A 171 2.45 -20.01 -13.19
CA THR A 171 1.12 -20.46 -12.74
C THR A 171 0.13 -19.31 -12.93
N ILE A 172 -0.97 -19.57 -13.62
CA ILE A 172 -2.10 -18.66 -13.76
C ILE A 172 -3.20 -19.16 -12.80
N TYR A 173 -3.60 -18.31 -11.88
CA TYR A 173 -4.67 -18.59 -10.92
C TYR A 173 -5.99 -18.05 -11.48
N GLY A 174 -7.04 -18.88 -11.50
CA GLY A 174 -8.33 -18.54 -12.06
C GLY A 174 -8.49 -19.00 -13.50
N ASP A 175 -9.35 -18.33 -14.26
CA ASP A 175 -9.70 -18.64 -15.64
C ASP A 175 -8.84 -17.95 -16.71
N GLY A 176 -7.93 -17.08 -16.30
CA GLY A 176 -7.02 -16.36 -17.18
C GLY A 176 -7.62 -15.12 -17.88
N HIS A 177 -8.80 -14.67 -17.48
CA HIS A 177 -9.48 -13.46 -18.02
C HIS A 177 -9.31 -12.21 -17.16
#